data_ac04bfc51ec80e03f513dc23836041bf
#
_entry.id   ac04bfc51ec80e03f513dc23836041bf
#
_cell.length_a   1.000
_cell.length_b   1.000
_cell.length_c   1.000
_cell.angle_alpha   90.00
_cell.angle_beta   90.00
_cell.angle_gamma   90.00
#
_symmetry.space_group_name_H-M   'P 1'
#
loop_
_entity.id
_entity.type
_entity.pdbx_description
1 polymer ?
#
loop_
_entity_poly.entity_id
_entity_poly.type
_entity_poly.pdbx_seq_one_letter_code
_entity_poly.pdbx_strand_id
1 'polypeptide(L)'
;MAPSKTDIDSVGTVLLDTGRPLPARFRALFTLRNIGGPSAVIWIGRGFSDESALLKHELAYCLGQMRDRSALPILSAVLKDRSQEPMVRHEAGEALGAIGDPEMLELLKEYSNDPVIEVAETCQLAMHRIEWLQEHPDAPDNNPYSSIDPAPPSTERDIASLRDNLLNDNLPLFERYRAMFALRNIGGQEAVLALTDGLKCGGSLFRHEIGYVLGQMQHEAAVPGLAAALDLMEENPMVRHECAEALGSIAREDCLEALRDHINDGEQVVRESCEVALDMYNYENSGDFQYAYSLNQMQELA
;
A
#
# COMPACT_ATOMS: atom_id res chain seq x y z
N MET A 1 16.85 23.41 -1.85
CA MET A 1 16.82 23.70 -3.31
C MET A 1 15.87 22.68 -3.91
N ALA A 2 15.01 23.05 -4.85
CA ALA A 2 14.16 22.05 -5.51
C ALA A 2 15.00 21.19 -6.48
N PRO A 3 14.66 19.88 -6.65
CA PRO A 3 15.35 19.03 -7.62
C PRO A 3 15.20 19.56 -9.04
N SER A 4 16.28 19.45 -9.83
CA SER A 4 16.28 19.83 -11.24
C SER A 4 15.59 18.75 -12.09
N LYS A 5 15.28 19.08 -13.35
CA LYS A 5 14.78 18.07 -14.30
C LYS A 5 15.78 16.92 -14.48
N THR A 6 17.08 17.22 -14.53
CA THR A 6 18.15 16.21 -14.64
C THR A 6 18.15 15.26 -13.44
N ASP A 7 17.97 15.77 -12.22
CA ASP A 7 17.88 14.94 -11.01
C ASP A 7 16.69 13.98 -11.08
N ILE A 8 15.52 14.48 -11.52
CA ILE A 8 14.31 13.67 -11.71
C ILE A 8 14.52 12.57 -12.76
N ASP A 9 15.13 12.93 -13.89
CA ASP A 9 15.40 11.98 -14.99
C ASP A 9 16.40 10.90 -14.55
N SER A 10 17.40 11.24 -13.73
CA SER A 10 18.36 10.28 -13.18
C SER A 10 17.70 9.28 -12.23
N VAL A 11 16.86 9.77 -11.32
CA VAL A 11 16.07 8.91 -10.41
C VAL A 11 15.11 8.01 -11.19
N GLY A 12 14.43 8.57 -12.21
CA GLY A 12 13.56 7.80 -13.10
C GLY A 12 14.32 6.70 -13.86
N THR A 13 15.56 6.94 -14.24
CA THR A 13 16.44 5.93 -14.87
C THR A 13 16.75 4.80 -13.89
N VAL A 14 17.05 5.09 -12.61
CA VAL A 14 17.27 4.08 -11.57
C VAL A 14 16.01 3.23 -11.36
N LEU A 15 14.82 3.85 -11.31
CA LEU A 15 13.56 3.14 -11.16
C LEU A 15 13.36 2.09 -12.26
N LEU A 16 13.69 2.43 -13.52
CA LEU A 16 13.46 1.55 -14.67
C LEU A 16 14.63 0.59 -14.98
N ASP A 17 15.75 0.71 -14.29
CA ASP A 17 16.93 -0.14 -14.51
C ASP A 17 16.75 -1.51 -13.82
N THR A 18 16.36 -2.52 -14.58
CA THR A 18 16.17 -3.90 -14.09
C THR A 18 17.46 -4.58 -13.64
N GLY A 19 18.64 -4.02 -13.95
CA GLY A 19 19.93 -4.47 -13.43
C GLY A 19 20.24 -3.99 -12.00
N ARG A 20 19.41 -3.08 -11.46
CA ARG A 20 19.56 -2.61 -10.08
C ARG A 20 18.78 -3.49 -9.11
N PRO A 21 19.30 -3.67 -7.87
CA PRO A 21 18.54 -4.32 -6.79
C PRO A 21 17.19 -3.67 -6.58
N LEU A 22 16.16 -4.49 -6.29
CA LEU A 22 14.80 -4.02 -6.11
C LEU A 22 14.67 -2.92 -5.03
N PRO A 23 15.35 -3.02 -3.86
CA PRO A 23 15.33 -1.95 -2.86
C PRO A 23 15.82 -0.59 -3.38
N ALA A 24 16.83 -0.56 -4.26
CA ALA A 24 17.30 0.68 -4.86
C ALA A 24 16.25 1.31 -5.79
N ARG A 25 15.50 0.49 -6.51
CA ARG A 25 14.39 0.90 -7.37
C ARG A 25 13.21 1.42 -6.55
N PHE A 26 12.90 0.79 -5.41
CA PHE A 26 11.91 1.27 -4.44
C PHE A 26 12.28 2.64 -3.87
N ARG A 27 13.54 2.83 -3.46
CA ARG A 27 14.03 4.15 -3.01
C ARG A 27 13.89 5.21 -4.10
N ALA A 28 14.13 4.86 -5.37
CA ALA A 28 13.91 5.76 -6.50
C ALA A 28 12.42 6.09 -6.68
N LEU A 29 11.54 5.11 -6.54
CA LEU A 29 10.09 5.29 -6.60
C LEU A 29 9.61 6.27 -5.51
N PHE A 30 9.96 6.02 -4.26
CA PHE A 30 9.59 6.92 -3.14
C PHE A 30 10.20 8.32 -3.30
N THR A 31 11.38 8.42 -3.90
CA THR A 31 11.97 9.74 -4.25
C THR A 31 11.08 10.47 -5.26
N LEU A 32 10.66 9.82 -6.33
CA LEU A 32 9.76 10.42 -7.33
C LEU A 32 8.40 10.79 -6.72
N ARG A 33 7.82 9.92 -5.88
CA ARG A 33 6.59 10.22 -5.14
C ARG A 33 6.74 11.50 -4.30
N ASN A 34 7.85 11.61 -3.56
CA ASN A 34 8.09 12.77 -2.68
C ASN A 34 8.35 14.06 -3.45
N ILE A 35 8.96 13.98 -4.64
CA ILE A 35 9.14 15.12 -5.55
C ILE A 35 7.79 15.57 -6.10
N GLY A 36 6.96 14.63 -6.53
CA GLY A 36 5.64 14.91 -7.09
C GLY A 36 5.67 15.54 -8.48
N GLY A 37 4.46 15.88 -8.95
CA GLY A 37 4.24 16.60 -10.20
C GLY A 37 4.31 15.72 -11.46
N PRO A 38 3.94 16.29 -12.64
CA PRO A 38 3.74 15.52 -13.87
C PRO A 38 4.97 14.75 -14.35
N SER A 39 6.20 15.26 -14.12
CA SER A 39 7.41 14.56 -14.52
C SER A 39 7.62 13.28 -13.72
N ALA A 40 7.38 13.31 -12.41
CA ALA A 40 7.44 12.13 -11.56
C ALA A 40 6.36 11.11 -11.95
N VAL A 41 5.11 11.56 -12.18
CA VAL A 41 4.01 10.71 -12.64
C VAL A 41 4.37 9.98 -13.94
N ILE A 42 5.00 10.68 -14.92
CA ILE A 42 5.42 10.06 -16.18
C ILE A 42 6.47 8.97 -15.95
N TRP A 43 7.47 9.23 -15.09
CA TRP A 43 8.52 8.24 -14.80
C TRP A 43 7.95 7.02 -14.08
N ILE A 44 7.11 7.21 -13.08
CA ILE A 44 6.42 6.13 -12.34
C ILE A 44 5.55 5.32 -13.34
N GLY A 45 4.77 6.00 -14.18
CA GLY A 45 3.88 5.35 -15.15
C GLY A 45 4.60 4.45 -16.17
N ARG A 46 5.87 4.74 -16.50
CA ARG A 46 6.68 3.87 -17.39
C ARG A 46 7.04 2.53 -16.76
N GLY A 47 7.01 2.43 -15.43
CA GLY A 47 7.37 1.20 -14.72
C GLY A 47 6.33 0.08 -14.82
N PHE A 48 5.10 0.32 -15.30
CA PHE A 48 4.06 -0.73 -15.39
C PHE A 48 4.33 -1.82 -16.42
N SER A 49 5.40 -1.72 -17.21
CA SER A 49 5.90 -2.79 -18.07
C SER A 49 6.92 -3.71 -17.40
N ASP A 50 7.23 -3.51 -16.13
CA ASP A 50 8.16 -4.33 -15.35
C ASP A 50 7.63 -5.75 -15.14
N GLU A 51 8.55 -6.70 -14.92
CA GLU A 51 8.20 -8.09 -14.61
C GLU A 51 7.82 -8.28 -13.13
N SER A 52 8.26 -7.39 -12.23
CA SER A 52 7.93 -7.45 -10.81
C SER A 52 6.50 -6.96 -10.55
N ALA A 53 5.62 -7.88 -10.14
CA ALA A 53 4.27 -7.54 -9.71
C ALA A 53 4.28 -6.65 -8.46
N LEU A 54 5.24 -6.89 -7.56
CA LEU A 54 5.44 -6.07 -6.36
C LEU A 54 5.76 -4.63 -6.71
N LEU A 55 6.73 -4.41 -7.60
CA LEU A 55 7.07 -3.04 -8.01
C LEU A 55 5.89 -2.36 -8.69
N LYS A 56 5.16 -3.05 -9.59
CA LYS A 56 3.99 -2.48 -10.26
C LYS A 56 2.86 -2.11 -9.28
N HIS A 57 2.64 -2.93 -8.26
CA HIS A 57 1.72 -2.63 -7.16
C HIS A 57 2.13 -1.32 -6.47
N GLU A 58 3.38 -1.21 -6.06
CA GLU A 58 3.89 -0.02 -5.36
C GLU A 58 3.90 1.24 -6.24
N LEU A 59 4.09 1.09 -7.59
CA LEU A 59 3.92 2.20 -8.54
C LEU A 59 2.50 2.77 -8.49
N ALA A 60 1.48 1.90 -8.47
CA ALA A 60 0.08 2.31 -8.41
C ALA A 60 -0.24 2.98 -7.07
N TYR A 61 0.20 2.38 -5.95
CA TYR A 61 0.10 2.98 -4.62
C TYR A 61 0.68 4.39 -4.59
N CYS A 62 1.92 4.57 -5.03
CA CYS A 62 2.57 5.88 -5.04
C CYS A 62 1.81 6.92 -5.87
N LEU A 63 1.28 6.54 -7.05
CA LEU A 63 0.46 7.43 -7.87
C LEU A 63 -0.84 7.84 -7.17
N GLY A 64 -1.47 6.91 -6.45
CA GLY A 64 -2.65 7.18 -5.63
C GLY A 64 -2.35 8.19 -4.51
N GLN A 65 -1.28 7.95 -3.76
CA GLN A 65 -0.85 8.80 -2.64
C GLN A 65 -0.42 10.21 -3.09
N MET A 66 0.08 10.36 -4.33
CA MET A 66 0.41 11.67 -4.92
C MET A 66 -0.83 12.52 -5.23
N ARG A 67 -2.01 11.92 -5.41
CA ARG A 67 -3.27 12.58 -5.76
C ARG A 67 -3.18 13.49 -6.99
N ASP A 68 -2.28 13.20 -7.90
CA ASP A 68 -2.13 13.96 -9.14
C ASP A 68 -3.08 13.42 -10.21
N ARG A 69 -4.02 14.25 -10.68
CA ARG A 69 -5.00 13.88 -11.72
C ARG A 69 -4.34 13.43 -13.03
N SER A 70 -3.10 13.84 -13.30
CA SER A 70 -2.37 13.39 -14.48
C SER A 70 -2.06 11.88 -14.48
N ALA A 71 -2.19 11.20 -13.31
CA ALA A 71 -2.06 9.75 -13.19
C ALA A 71 -3.34 8.98 -13.60
N LEU A 72 -4.51 9.62 -13.67
CA LEU A 72 -5.78 8.94 -13.96
C LEU A 72 -5.77 8.12 -15.25
N PRO A 73 -5.25 8.62 -16.39
CA PRO A 73 -5.17 7.82 -17.62
C PRO A 73 -4.29 6.58 -17.48
N ILE A 74 -3.18 6.68 -16.74
CA ILE A 74 -2.23 5.59 -16.50
C ILE A 74 -2.91 4.51 -15.64
N LEU A 75 -3.44 4.88 -14.49
CA LEU A 75 -4.12 3.96 -13.57
C LEU A 75 -5.35 3.31 -14.20
N SER A 76 -6.13 4.06 -14.98
CA SER A 76 -7.26 3.52 -15.74
C SER A 76 -6.83 2.48 -16.77
N ALA A 77 -5.68 2.68 -17.43
CA ALA A 77 -5.14 1.70 -18.37
C ALA A 77 -4.70 0.42 -17.65
N VAL A 78 -4.04 0.54 -16.48
CA VAL A 78 -3.61 -0.60 -15.65
C VAL A 78 -4.81 -1.40 -15.14
N LEU A 79 -5.84 -0.75 -14.60
CA LEU A 79 -7.06 -1.42 -14.13
C LEU A 79 -7.75 -2.22 -15.25
N LYS A 80 -7.78 -1.68 -16.48
CA LYS A 80 -8.40 -2.30 -17.66
C LYS A 80 -7.60 -3.45 -18.24
N ASP A 81 -6.29 -3.44 -18.04
CA ASP A 81 -5.39 -4.45 -18.63
C ASP A 81 -5.45 -5.76 -17.84
N ARG A 82 -6.21 -6.72 -18.37
CA ARG A 82 -6.39 -8.06 -17.77
C ARG A 82 -5.13 -8.94 -17.84
N SER A 83 -4.08 -8.50 -18.50
CA SER A 83 -2.78 -9.17 -18.49
C SER A 83 -1.92 -8.79 -17.27
N GLN A 84 -2.29 -7.73 -16.58
CA GLN A 84 -1.67 -7.38 -15.29
C GLN A 84 -2.16 -8.32 -14.18
N GLU A 85 -1.30 -8.56 -13.21
CA GLU A 85 -1.63 -9.39 -12.05
C GLU A 85 -2.78 -8.77 -11.24
N PRO A 86 -3.61 -9.62 -10.60
CA PRO A 86 -4.72 -9.16 -9.75
C PRO A 86 -4.31 -8.08 -8.74
N MET A 87 -3.16 -8.26 -8.07
CA MET A 87 -2.67 -7.32 -7.07
C MET A 87 -2.30 -5.94 -7.67
N VAL A 88 -1.84 -5.88 -8.93
CA VAL A 88 -1.54 -4.62 -9.61
C VAL A 88 -2.81 -3.90 -10.03
N ARG A 89 -3.80 -4.66 -10.48
CA ARG A 89 -5.09 -4.11 -10.91
C ARG A 89 -5.92 -3.59 -9.74
N HIS A 90 -5.94 -4.31 -8.61
CA HIS A 90 -6.66 -3.81 -7.44
C HIS A 90 -6.04 -2.51 -6.95
N GLU A 91 -4.71 -2.45 -6.85
CA GLU A 91 -4.03 -1.24 -6.39
C GLU A 91 -4.26 -0.05 -7.34
N ALA A 92 -4.32 -0.29 -8.65
CA ALA A 92 -4.72 0.76 -9.59
C ALA A 92 -6.17 1.26 -9.33
N GLY A 93 -7.09 0.38 -8.96
CA GLY A 93 -8.45 0.73 -8.53
C GLY A 93 -8.46 1.55 -7.25
N GLU A 94 -7.66 1.16 -6.27
CA GLU A 94 -7.51 1.89 -5.01
C GLU A 94 -6.91 3.28 -5.23
N ALA A 95 -5.86 3.37 -6.04
CA ALA A 95 -5.22 4.63 -6.41
C ALA A 95 -6.19 5.60 -7.10
N LEU A 96 -7.10 5.11 -7.97
CA LEU A 96 -8.17 5.92 -8.55
C LEU A 96 -9.12 6.46 -7.46
N GLY A 97 -9.47 5.62 -6.48
CA GLY A 97 -10.24 6.02 -5.30
C GLY A 97 -9.49 7.03 -4.42
N ALA A 98 -8.18 6.86 -4.23
CA ALA A 98 -7.34 7.77 -3.47
C ALA A 98 -7.24 9.17 -4.10
N ILE A 99 -7.10 9.25 -5.44
CA ILE A 99 -7.17 10.54 -6.17
C ILE A 99 -8.55 11.18 -5.99
N GLY A 100 -9.60 10.38 -5.95
CA GLY A 100 -10.93 10.83 -5.55
C GLY A 100 -11.69 11.63 -6.61
N ASP A 101 -11.35 11.43 -7.90
CA ASP A 101 -12.00 12.15 -8.99
C ASP A 101 -13.36 11.53 -9.36
N PRO A 102 -14.48 12.30 -9.28
CA PRO A 102 -15.80 11.78 -9.64
C PRO A 102 -15.92 11.26 -11.08
N GLU A 103 -15.08 11.70 -12.00
CA GLU A 103 -15.07 11.20 -13.39
C GLU A 103 -14.72 9.70 -13.46
N MET A 104 -14.13 9.15 -12.41
CA MET A 104 -13.75 7.73 -12.33
C MET A 104 -14.90 6.82 -11.89
N LEU A 105 -16.02 7.34 -11.37
CA LEU A 105 -17.14 6.54 -10.85
C LEU A 105 -17.70 5.54 -11.87
N GLU A 106 -17.87 5.92 -13.12
CA GLU A 106 -18.39 5.01 -14.15
C GLU A 106 -17.41 3.85 -14.44
N LEU A 107 -16.11 4.14 -14.48
CA LEU A 107 -15.09 3.11 -14.66
C LEU A 107 -15.05 2.16 -13.45
N LEU A 108 -15.01 2.69 -12.23
CA LEU A 108 -15.01 1.88 -11.02
C LEU A 108 -16.26 1.02 -10.90
N LYS A 109 -17.43 1.54 -11.29
CA LYS A 109 -18.69 0.80 -11.34
C LYS A 109 -18.64 -0.36 -12.34
N GLU A 110 -18.00 -0.19 -13.50
CA GLU A 110 -17.79 -1.29 -14.44
C GLU A 110 -16.99 -2.41 -13.78
N TYR A 111 -15.88 -2.06 -13.10
CA TYR A 111 -14.96 -3.03 -12.49
C TYR A 111 -15.38 -3.48 -11.09
N SER A 112 -16.41 -2.92 -10.48
CA SER A 112 -17.02 -3.44 -9.24
C SER A 112 -17.66 -4.82 -9.40
N ASN A 113 -17.74 -5.32 -10.63
CA ASN A 113 -18.19 -6.65 -10.99
C ASN A 113 -17.09 -7.46 -11.72
N ASP A 114 -15.82 -7.12 -11.53
CA ASP A 114 -14.69 -7.85 -12.11
C ASP A 114 -14.70 -9.31 -11.63
N PRO A 115 -14.34 -10.30 -12.47
CA PRO A 115 -14.27 -11.70 -12.05
C PRO A 115 -13.22 -11.98 -10.98
N VAL A 116 -12.23 -11.08 -10.82
CA VAL A 116 -11.23 -11.13 -9.73
C VAL A 116 -11.82 -10.39 -8.54
N ILE A 117 -12.04 -11.11 -7.45
CA ILE A 117 -12.77 -10.60 -6.28
C ILE A 117 -12.08 -9.39 -5.64
N GLU A 118 -10.75 -9.40 -5.54
CA GLU A 118 -9.95 -8.32 -4.98
C GLU A 118 -10.12 -7.02 -5.79
N VAL A 119 -10.15 -7.13 -7.11
CA VAL A 119 -10.38 -5.97 -8.01
C VAL A 119 -11.81 -5.44 -7.85
N ALA A 120 -12.79 -6.34 -7.78
CA ALA A 120 -14.19 -5.95 -7.61
C ALA A 120 -14.43 -5.23 -6.27
N GLU A 121 -13.92 -5.81 -5.16
CA GLU A 121 -14.04 -5.23 -3.81
C GLU A 121 -13.33 -3.88 -3.71
N THR A 122 -12.12 -3.75 -4.26
CA THR A 122 -11.39 -2.47 -4.29
C THR A 122 -12.16 -1.40 -5.07
N CYS A 123 -12.71 -1.73 -6.25
CA CYS A 123 -13.51 -0.78 -7.02
C CYS A 123 -14.77 -0.35 -6.27
N GLN A 124 -15.41 -1.24 -5.51
CA GLN A 124 -16.55 -0.89 -4.64
C GLN A 124 -16.12 0.06 -3.52
N LEU A 125 -15.01 -0.21 -2.84
CA LEU A 125 -14.45 0.68 -1.82
C LEU A 125 -14.13 2.06 -2.40
N ALA A 126 -13.44 2.11 -3.55
CA ALA A 126 -13.08 3.34 -4.23
C ALA A 126 -14.30 4.19 -4.60
N MET A 127 -15.38 3.56 -5.09
CA MET A 127 -16.65 4.24 -5.35
C MET A 127 -17.24 4.85 -4.09
N HIS A 128 -17.41 4.04 -3.03
CA HIS A 128 -17.97 4.53 -1.76
C HIS A 128 -17.12 5.65 -1.17
N ARG A 129 -15.79 5.59 -1.31
CA ARG A 129 -14.92 6.66 -0.88
C ARG A 129 -15.16 7.95 -1.64
N ILE A 130 -15.26 7.91 -2.96
CA ILE A 130 -15.52 9.09 -3.80
C ILE A 130 -16.89 9.68 -3.46
N GLU A 131 -17.93 8.85 -3.35
CA GLU A 131 -19.30 9.27 -2.97
C GLU A 131 -19.30 9.91 -1.57
N TRP A 132 -18.63 9.26 -0.60
CA TRP A 132 -18.51 9.81 0.75
C TRP A 132 -17.84 11.18 0.78
N LEU A 133 -16.77 11.39 -0.02
CA LEU A 133 -16.08 12.67 -0.11
C LEU A 133 -16.97 13.77 -0.71
N GLN A 134 -17.85 13.42 -1.66
CA GLN A 134 -18.81 14.37 -2.22
C GLN A 134 -19.88 14.80 -1.20
N GLU A 135 -20.30 13.86 -0.35
CA GLU A 135 -21.28 14.14 0.72
C GLU A 135 -20.67 14.87 1.91
N HIS A 136 -19.34 14.76 2.10
CA HIS A 136 -18.64 15.31 3.26
C HIS A 136 -17.41 16.15 2.84
N PRO A 137 -17.62 17.24 2.06
CA PRO A 137 -16.51 18.04 1.50
C PRO A 137 -15.64 18.72 2.58
N ASP A 138 -16.21 18.97 3.75
CA ASP A 138 -15.54 19.63 4.87
C ASP A 138 -15.06 18.63 5.96
N ALA A 139 -15.08 17.34 5.68
CA ALA A 139 -14.62 16.35 6.65
C ALA A 139 -13.14 16.57 7.01
N PRO A 140 -12.80 16.67 8.30
CA PRO A 140 -11.43 16.87 8.70
C PRO A 140 -10.59 15.64 8.34
N ASP A 141 -9.43 15.86 7.75
CA ASP A 141 -8.41 14.85 7.59
C ASP A 141 -7.62 14.74 8.89
N ASN A 142 -8.02 13.82 9.75
CA ASN A 142 -7.38 13.56 11.04
C ASN A 142 -6.47 12.33 11.00
N ASN A 143 -5.99 11.92 9.81
CA ASN A 143 -5.12 10.78 9.66
C ASN A 143 -3.70 11.10 10.15
N PRO A 144 -3.23 10.49 11.25
CA PRO A 144 -1.90 10.76 11.81
C PRO A 144 -0.75 10.20 10.95
N TYR A 145 -1.06 9.31 9.98
CA TYR A 145 -0.08 8.66 9.10
C TYR A 145 0.11 9.38 7.77
N SER A 146 -0.68 10.43 7.49
CA SER A 146 -0.63 11.19 6.23
C SER A 146 -0.84 10.33 4.97
N SER A 147 -1.38 9.12 5.11
CA SER A 147 -1.80 8.26 4.00
C SER A 147 -3.18 8.65 3.49
N ILE A 148 -3.48 8.30 2.25
CA ILE A 148 -4.81 8.45 1.67
C ILE A 148 -5.50 7.09 1.78
N ASP A 149 -6.35 6.93 2.77
CA ASP A 149 -6.97 5.66 3.10
C ASP A 149 -8.17 5.33 2.19
N PRO A 150 -8.47 4.04 1.92
CA PRO A 150 -9.63 3.60 1.15
C PRO A 150 -10.98 3.95 1.76
N ALA A 151 -11.05 4.20 3.07
CA ALA A 151 -12.25 4.64 3.76
C ALA A 151 -11.92 5.63 4.88
N PRO A 152 -12.80 6.59 5.18
CA PRO A 152 -12.63 7.47 6.33
C PRO A 152 -12.82 6.68 7.64
N PRO A 153 -12.10 7.01 8.72
CA PRO A 153 -12.26 6.32 9.99
C PRO A 153 -13.69 6.48 10.56
N SER A 154 -14.16 5.45 11.27
CA SER A 154 -15.38 5.55 12.05
C SER A 154 -15.24 6.60 13.16
N THR A 155 -16.35 7.22 13.55
CA THR A 155 -16.41 8.14 14.70
C THR A 155 -16.48 7.41 16.05
N GLU A 156 -16.71 6.09 16.04
CA GLU A 156 -16.68 5.23 17.23
C GLU A 156 -15.28 5.28 17.88
N ARG A 157 -15.23 5.17 19.21
CA ARG A 157 -13.99 5.21 20.01
C ARG A 157 -13.81 4.01 20.92
N ASP A 158 -14.85 3.19 21.11
CA ASP A 158 -14.76 1.98 21.89
C ASP A 158 -14.10 0.86 21.07
N ILE A 159 -12.92 0.41 21.55
CA ILE A 159 -12.11 -0.60 20.85
C ILE A 159 -12.87 -1.92 20.70
N ALA A 160 -13.65 -2.33 21.72
CA ALA A 160 -14.41 -3.57 21.66
C ALA A 160 -15.49 -3.51 20.58
N SER A 161 -16.24 -2.41 20.51
CA SER A 161 -17.24 -2.14 19.47
C SER A 161 -16.62 -2.10 18.08
N LEU A 162 -15.48 -1.41 17.93
CA LEU A 162 -14.74 -1.35 16.65
C LEU A 162 -14.22 -2.71 16.22
N ARG A 163 -13.71 -3.53 17.16
CA ARG A 163 -13.29 -4.90 16.90
C ARG A 163 -14.46 -5.77 16.43
N ASP A 164 -15.62 -5.67 17.10
CA ASP A 164 -16.81 -6.41 16.70
C ASP A 164 -17.25 -6.02 15.28
N ASN A 165 -17.21 -4.74 14.92
CA ASN A 165 -17.51 -4.27 13.57
C ASN A 165 -16.46 -4.75 12.55
N LEU A 166 -15.19 -4.68 12.88
CA LEU A 166 -14.09 -5.15 12.05
C LEU A 166 -14.24 -6.62 11.65
N LEU A 167 -14.59 -7.47 12.62
CA LEU A 167 -14.67 -8.92 12.46
C LEU A 167 -16.04 -9.42 11.94
N ASN A 168 -17.01 -8.53 11.78
CA ASN A 168 -18.37 -8.92 11.36
C ASN A 168 -18.49 -8.99 9.82
N ASP A 169 -18.41 -10.20 9.27
CA ASP A 169 -18.53 -10.46 7.83
C ASP A 169 -19.92 -10.13 7.24
N ASN A 170 -20.92 -9.83 8.06
CA ASN A 170 -22.24 -9.39 7.59
C ASN A 170 -22.32 -7.87 7.38
N LEU A 171 -21.33 -7.11 7.82
CA LEU A 171 -21.26 -5.67 7.53
C LEU A 171 -20.69 -5.43 6.13
N PRO A 172 -21.12 -4.33 5.46
CA PRO A 172 -20.49 -3.87 4.24
C PRO A 172 -18.97 -3.69 4.45
N LEU A 173 -18.18 -4.08 3.45
CA LEU A 173 -16.72 -4.00 3.52
C LEU A 173 -16.24 -2.58 3.86
N PHE A 174 -16.88 -1.55 3.31
CA PHE A 174 -16.59 -0.14 3.60
C PHE A 174 -16.69 0.19 5.09
N GLU A 175 -17.73 -0.32 5.79
CA GLU A 175 -17.90 -0.08 7.23
C GLU A 175 -16.83 -0.82 8.07
N ARG A 176 -16.40 -2.01 7.62
CA ARG A 176 -15.31 -2.74 8.26
C ARG A 176 -13.97 -2.00 8.10
N TYR A 177 -13.71 -1.41 6.92
CA TYR A 177 -12.55 -0.54 6.69
C TYR A 177 -12.59 0.71 7.56
N ARG A 178 -13.76 1.32 7.73
CA ARG A 178 -13.92 2.46 8.65
C ARG A 178 -13.58 2.09 10.09
N ALA A 179 -13.96 0.91 10.55
CA ALA A 179 -13.56 0.39 11.87
C ALA A 179 -12.06 0.13 11.95
N MET A 180 -11.46 -0.43 10.90
CA MET A 180 -10.01 -0.66 10.76
C MET A 180 -9.21 0.64 10.96
N PHE A 181 -9.53 1.68 10.18
CA PHE A 181 -8.84 2.96 10.27
C PHE A 181 -9.10 3.71 11.58
N ALA A 182 -10.27 3.51 12.20
CA ALA A 182 -10.53 4.04 13.55
C ALA A 182 -9.64 3.36 14.61
N LEU A 183 -9.49 2.03 14.57
CA LEU A 183 -8.58 1.29 15.46
C LEU A 183 -7.14 1.73 15.25
N ARG A 184 -6.67 1.84 14.00
CA ARG A 184 -5.33 2.36 13.69
C ARG A 184 -5.10 3.74 14.32
N ASN A 185 -6.04 4.65 14.13
CA ASN A 185 -5.91 6.03 14.62
C ASN A 185 -6.02 6.16 16.15
N ILE A 186 -6.70 5.22 16.82
CA ILE A 186 -6.70 5.12 18.31
C ILE A 186 -5.32 4.68 18.79
N GLY A 187 -4.73 3.69 18.13
CA GLY A 187 -3.40 3.19 18.46
C GLY A 187 -3.35 2.37 19.75
N GLY A 188 -2.12 2.04 20.16
CA GLY A 188 -1.83 1.26 21.34
C GLY A 188 -2.07 -0.25 21.21
N GLN A 189 -1.59 -1.02 22.17
CA GLN A 189 -1.54 -2.47 22.10
C GLN A 189 -2.93 -3.12 21.91
N GLU A 190 -3.96 -2.61 22.56
CA GLU A 190 -5.31 -3.18 22.49
C GLU A 190 -5.88 -3.06 21.07
N ALA A 191 -5.73 -1.90 20.42
CA ALA A 191 -6.16 -1.69 19.04
C ALA A 191 -5.35 -2.54 18.06
N VAL A 192 -4.03 -2.68 18.26
CA VAL A 192 -3.17 -3.55 17.46
C VAL A 192 -3.62 -5.01 17.54
N LEU A 193 -3.93 -5.52 18.73
CA LEU A 193 -4.42 -6.89 18.91
C LEU A 193 -5.79 -7.09 18.25
N ALA A 194 -6.69 -6.10 18.36
CA ALA A 194 -7.98 -6.14 17.67
C ALA A 194 -7.83 -6.21 16.14
N LEU A 195 -6.89 -5.43 15.57
CA LEU A 195 -6.55 -5.49 14.14
C LEU A 195 -5.91 -6.82 13.76
N THR A 196 -5.00 -7.35 14.57
CA THR A 196 -4.33 -8.63 14.34
C THR A 196 -5.32 -9.81 14.24
N ASP A 197 -6.43 -9.77 14.99
CA ASP A 197 -7.51 -10.75 14.85
C ASP A 197 -8.13 -10.72 13.44
N GLY A 198 -8.12 -9.57 12.76
CA GLY A 198 -8.58 -9.39 11.39
C GLY A 198 -7.79 -10.16 10.34
N LEU A 199 -6.54 -10.55 10.62
CA LEU A 199 -5.74 -11.40 9.72
C LEU A 199 -6.32 -12.81 9.51
N LYS A 200 -7.36 -13.20 10.26
CA LYS A 200 -7.98 -14.53 10.23
C LYS A 200 -9.40 -14.51 9.66
N CYS A 201 -9.89 -13.39 9.16
CA CYS A 201 -11.28 -13.27 8.71
C CYS A 201 -11.38 -12.44 7.41
N GLY A 202 -12.54 -12.47 6.77
CA GLY A 202 -12.78 -11.74 5.53
C GLY A 202 -12.06 -12.29 4.31
N GLY A 203 -12.11 -11.53 3.21
CA GLY A 203 -11.39 -11.82 1.96
C GLY A 203 -9.90 -11.51 2.04
N SER A 204 -9.16 -11.91 1.00
CA SER A 204 -7.72 -11.62 0.86
C SER A 204 -7.42 -10.12 0.84
N LEU A 205 -8.23 -9.32 0.14
CA LEU A 205 -8.09 -7.86 0.12
C LEU A 205 -8.19 -7.27 1.54
N PHE A 206 -9.15 -7.73 2.34
CA PHE A 206 -9.32 -7.24 3.71
C PHE A 206 -8.11 -7.58 4.60
N ARG A 207 -7.59 -8.82 4.51
CA ARG A 207 -6.43 -9.25 5.30
C ARG A 207 -5.13 -8.55 4.85
N HIS A 208 -4.99 -8.29 3.55
CA HIS A 208 -3.92 -7.48 3.00
C HIS A 208 -3.91 -6.08 3.64
N GLU A 209 -5.04 -5.38 3.64
CA GLU A 209 -5.16 -4.06 4.26
C GLU A 209 -4.88 -4.08 5.77
N ILE A 210 -5.27 -5.15 6.49
CA ILE A 210 -4.90 -5.34 7.89
C ILE A 210 -3.37 -5.38 8.04
N GLY A 211 -2.65 -6.10 7.16
CA GLY A 211 -1.19 -6.13 7.13
C GLY A 211 -0.60 -4.73 6.98
N TYR A 212 -1.06 -3.99 5.98
CA TYR A 212 -0.66 -2.60 5.73
C TYR A 212 -0.85 -1.69 6.95
N VAL A 213 -2.03 -1.72 7.54
CA VAL A 213 -2.37 -0.91 8.73
C VAL A 213 -1.49 -1.26 9.92
N LEU A 214 -1.22 -2.54 10.16
CA LEU A 214 -0.31 -3.00 11.23
C LEU A 214 1.14 -2.54 10.98
N GLY A 215 1.58 -2.52 9.71
CA GLY A 215 2.86 -1.95 9.29
C GLY A 215 2.95 -0.45 9.59
N GLN A 216 1.91 0.32 9.29
CA GLN A 216 1.84 1.76 9.65
C GLN A 216 1.95 1.99 11.16
N MET A 217 1.33 1.13 11.97
CA MET A 217 1.36 1.29 13.43
C MET A 217 2.71 0.97 14.06
N GLN A 218 3.57 0.22 13.38
CA GLN A 218 4.93 -0.16 13.82
C GLN A 218 4.99 -0.68 15.27
N HIS A 219 3.99 -1.43 15.69
CA HIS A 219 3.85 -1.88 17.07
C HIS A 219 4.22 -3.36 17.24
N GLU A 220 5.09 -3.67 18.19
CA GLU A 220 5.62 -5.02 18.44
C GLU A 220 4.56 -6.10 18.66
N ALA A 221 3.41 -5.76 19.21
CA ALA A 221 2.33 -6.72 19.45
C ALA A 221 1.74 -7.32 18.16
N ALA A 222 1.99 -6.71 16.99
CA ALA A 222 1.55 -7.24 15.69
C ALA A 222 2.47 -8.36 15.16
N VAL A 223 3.75 -8.39 15.58
CA VAL A 223 4.77 -9.29 15.01
C VAL A 223 4.35 -10.76 14.99
N PRO A 224 3.84 -11.36 16.10
CA PRO A 224 3.45 -12.77 16.08
C PRO A 224 2.34 -13.09 15.08
N GLY A 225 1.38 -12.18 14.90
CA GLY A 225 0.27 -12.36 13.95
C GLY A 225 0.71 -12.22 12.50
N LEU A 226 1.54 -11.22 12.21
CA LEU A 226 2.11 -10.98 10.88
C LEU A 226 3.04 -12.13 10.46
N ALA A 227 3.93 -12.59 11.35
CA ALA A 227 4.81 -13.73 11.07
C ALA A 227 4.00 -15.01 10.82
N ALA A 228 2.97 -15.28 11.61
CA ALA A 228 2.10 -16.44 11.41
C ALA A 228 1.33 -16.38 10.07
N ALA A 229 0.91 -15.19 9.62
CA ALA A 229 0.27 -15.02 8.32
C ALA A 229 1.26 -15.17 7.16
N LEU A 230 2.49 -14.70 7.32
CA LEU A 230 3.59 -14.89 6.35
C LEU A 230 3.96 -16.37 6.21
N ASP A 231 4.01 -17.11 7.31
CA ASP A 231 4.33 -18.55 7.35
C ASP A 231 3.24 -19.44 6.73
N LEU A 232 2.01 -18.96 6.63
CA LEU A 232 0.88 -19.74 6.14
C LEU A 232 0.94 -19.87 4.61
N MET A 233 1.51 -20.97 4.12
CA MET A 233 1.77 -21.20 2.67
C MET A 233 0.49 -21.24 1.82
N GLU A 234 -0.67 -21.56 2.42
CA GLU A 234 -1.98 -21.56 1.75
C GLU A 234 -2.64 -20.16 1.73
N GLU A 235 -2.09 -19.19 2.44
CA GLU A 235 -2.59 -17.83 2.40
C GLU A 235 -2.31 -17.17 1.03
N ASN A 236 -3.19 -16.25 0.63
CA ASN A 236 -3.03 -15.52 -0.62
C ASN A 236 -1.67 -14.77 -0.64
N PRO A 237 -0.86 -14.92 -1.69
CA PRO A 237 0.43 -14.22 -1.80
C PRO A 237 0.35 -12.71 -1.59
N MET A 238 -0.81 -12.09 -1.91
CA MET A 238 -1.07 -10.67 -1.68
C MET A 238 -1.13 -10.32 -0.18
N VAL A 239 -1.61 -11.23 0.67
CA VAL A 239 -1.61 -11.05 2.13
C VAL A 239 -0.22 -11.28 2.70
N ARG A 240 0.45 -12.32 2.22
CA ARG A 240 1.78 -12.70 2.69
C ARG A 240 2.83 -11.63 2.38
N HIS A 241 2.78 -11.03 1.19
CA HIS A 241 3.71 -9.96 0.84
C HIS A 241 3.55 -8.75 1.76
N GLU A 242 2.31 -8.35 2.04
CA GLU A 242 2.04 -7.20 2.89
C GLU A 242 2.46 -7.45 4.34
N CYS A 243 2.27 -8.69 4.84
CA CYS A 243 2.80 -9.08 6.14
C CYS A 243 4.34 -8.98 6.20
N ALA A 244 5.05 -9.33 5.12
CA ALA A 244 6.51 -9.17 5.04
C ALA A 244 6.91 -7.69 5.09
N GLU A 245 6.23 -6.82 4.34
CA GLU A 245 6.51 -5.38 4.36
C GLU A 245 6.21 -4.73 5.71
N ALA A 246 5.10 -5.14 6.34
CA ALA A 246 4.76 -4.71 7.70
C ALA A 246 5.84 -5.10 8.73
N LEU A 247 6.39 -6.33 8.65
CA LEU A 247 7.50 -6.77 9.49
C LEU A 247 8.76 -5.92 9.26
N GLY A 248 9.05 -5.57 8.00
CA GLY A 248 10.15 -4.67 7.64
C GLY A 248 10.00 -3.29 8.27
N SER A 249 8.78 -2.74 8.27
CA SER A 249 8.44 -1.44 8.86
C SER A 249 8.49 -1.44 10.39
N ILE A 250 8.11 -2.55 11.05
CA ILE A 250 8.21 -2.71 12.51
C ILE A 250 9.68 -2.81 12.94
N ALA A 251 10.53 -3.40 12.12
CA ALA A 251 11.99 -3.38 12.22
C ALA A 251 12.60 -3.88 13.54
N ARG A 252 12.03 -4.92 14.14
CA ARG A 252 12.55 -5.59 15.33
C ARG A 252 13.39 -6.83 14.99
N GLU A 253 14.14 -7.34 15.94
CA GLU A 253 15.02 -8.51 15.73
C GLU A 253 14.23 -9.79 15.36
N ASP A 254 13.08 -10.02 15.97
CA ASP A 254 12.17 -11.12 15.64
C ASP A 254 11.57 -11.02 14.23
N CYS A 255 11.38 -9.79 13.70
CA CYS A 255 10.99 -9.57 12.32
C CYS A 255 12.08 -10.04 11.33
N LEU A 256 13.36 -9.83 11.67
CA LEU A 256 14.49 -10.27 10.83
C LEU A 256 14.51 -11.77 10.59
N GLU A 257 14.23 -12.57 11.62
CA GLU A 257 14.17 -14.03 11.51
C GLU A 257 13.09 -14.45 10.52
N ALA A 258 11.85 -13.97 10.73
CA ALA A 258 10.74 -14.26 9.85
C ALA A 258 11.01 -13.87 8.37
N LEU A 259 11.58 -12.68 8.12
CA LEU A 259 11.91 -12.24 6.76
C LEU A 259 13.00 -13.08 6.09
N ARG A 260 14.04 -13.50 6.84
CA ARG A 260 15.13 -14.33 6.32
C ARG A 260 14.66 -15.73 5.94
N ASP A 261 13.71 -16.29 6.67
CA ASP A 261 13.15 -17.61 6.37
C ASP A 261 12.38 -17.64 5.05
N HIS A 262 11.82 -16.47 4.63
CA HIS A 262 11.06 -16.34 3.39
C HIS A 262 11.79 -15.66 2.23
N ILE A 263 13.07 -15.34 2.34
CA ILE A 263 13.87 -14.74 1.25
C ILE A 263 13.97 -15.64 0.01
N ASN A 264 13.72 -16.94 0.14
CA ASN A 264 13.66 -17.92 -0.94
C ASN A 264 12.26 -18.53 -1.09
N ASP A 265 11.21 -17.82 -0.72
CA ASP A 265 9.83 -18.31 -0.82
C ASP A 265 9.47 -18.77 -2.24
N GLY A 266 8.51 -19.70 -2.36
CA GLY A 266 8.01 -20.18 -3.64
C GLY A 266 7.37 -19.10 -4.50
N GLU A 267 6.67 -18.15 -3.86
CA GLU A 267 6.00 -17.03 -4.50
C GLU A 267 6.97 -15.87 -4.75
N GLN A 268 7.07 -15.39 -6.00
CA GLN A 268 7.98 -14.30 -6.36
C GLN A 268 7.69 -13.03 -5.57
N VAL A 269 6.43 -12.64 -5.46
CA VAL A 269 6.05 -11.42 -4.76
C VAL A 269 6.45 -11.45 -3.29
N VAL A 270 6.35 -12.60 -2.62
CA VAL A 270 6.75 -12.76 -1.21
C VAL A 270 8.27 -12.65 -1.06
N ARG A 271 9.05 -13.32 -1.97
CA ARG A 271 10.53 -13.18 -1.96
C ARG A 271 10.97 -11.73 -2.14
N GLU A 272 10.39 -11.04 -3.13
CA GLU A 272 10.69 -9.65 -3.44
C GLU A 272 10.33 -8.72 -2.27
N SER A 273 9.17 -8.95 -1.62
CA SER A 273 8.79 -8.18 -0.42
C SER A 273 9.72 -8.43 0.75
N CYS A 274 10.20 -9.66 0.96
CA CYS A 274 11.22 -9.93 1.99
C CYS A 274 12.54 -9.21 1.69
N GLU A 275 12.97 -9.14 0.41
CA GLU A 275 14.17 -8.38 0.02
C GLU A 275 14.03 -6.89 0.34
N VAL A 276 12.90 -6.28 -0.05
CA VAL A 276 12.60 -4.86 0.22
C VAL A 276 12.43 -4.62 1.72
N ALA A 277 11.73 -5.51 2.43
CA ALA A 277 11.50 -5.41 3.86
C ALA A 277 12.79 -5.49 4.69
N LEU A 278 13.77 -6.28 4.27
CA LEU A 278 15.10 -6.32 4.90
C LEU A 278 15.87 -5.01 4.70
N ASP A 279 15.75 -4.36 3.55
CA ASP A 279 16.32 -3.04 3.32
C ASP A 279 15.58 -1.96 4.13
N MET A 280 14.26 -2.07 4.25
CA MET A 280 13.46 -1.18 5.10
C MET A 280 13.80 -1.35 6.59
N TYR A 281 14.00 -2.60 7.05
CA TYR A 281 14.49 -2.88 8.40
C TYR A 281 15.82 -2.14 8.69
N ASN A 282 16.75 -2.19 7.73
CA ASN A 282 18.03 -1.48 7.87
C ASN A 282 17.83 0.04 7.90
N TYR A 283 16.92 0.56 7.10
CA TYR A 283 16.57 1.98 7.10
C TYR A 283 15.97 2.42 8.43
N GLU A 284 14.96 1.72 8.96
CA GLU A 284 14.30 2.06 10.22
C GLU A 284 15.28 2.05 11.41
N ASN A 285 16.29 1.20 11.37
CA ASN A 285 17.37 1.14 12.37
C ASN A 285 18.56 2.05 12.04
N SER A 286 18.48 2.85 10.97
CA SER A 286 19.50 3.83 10.57
C SER A 286 19.19 5.22 11.12
N GLY A 287 20.04 6.18 10.80
CA GLY A 287 19.78 7.59 11.08
C GLY A 287 19.21 8.36 9.87
N ASP A 288 18.80 7.66 8.81
CA ASP A 288 18.29 8.27 7.60
C ASP A 288 16.91 8.90 7.85
N PHE A 289 16.69 10.08 7.28
CA PHE A 289 15.46 10.84 7.50
C PHE A 289 14.24 10.25 6.76
N GLN A 290 14.46 9.63 5.61
CA GLN A 290 13.39 9.08 4.77
C GLN A 290 13.89 7.88 3.95
N TYR A 291 12.99 6.93 3.65
CA TYR A 291 13.26 5.81 2.73
C TYR A 291 13.21 6.28 1.27
N ALA A 292 14.13 7.17 0.91
CA ALA A 292 14.23 7.79 -0.41
C ALA A 292 15.64 8.38 -0.58
N TYR A 293 16.02 8.69 -1.82
CA TYR A 293 17.29 9.40 -2.07
C TYR A 293 17.21 10.85 -1.61
N SER A 294 18.23 11.30 -0.89
CA SER A 294 18.46 12.71 -0.61
C SER A 294 18.87 13.46 -1.88
N LEU A 295 18.79 14.81 -1.88
CA LEU A 295 19.19 15.62 -3.03
C LEU A 295 20.65 15.38 -3.44
N ASN A 296 21.56 15.19 -2.48
CA ASN A 296 22.97 14.90 -2.75
C ASN A 296 23.12 13.55 -3.47
N GLN A 297 22.45 12.50 -2.98
CA GLN A 297 22.44 11.19 -3.63
C GLN A 297 21.85 11.25 -5.04
N MET A 298 20.77 12.02 -5.25
CA MET A 298 20.19 12.23 -6.58
C MET A 298 21.21 12.87 -7.56
N GLN A 299 22.00 13.82 -7.08
CA GLN A 299 23.04 14.47 -7.89
C GLN A 299 24.21 13.51 -8.20
N GLU A 300 24.51 12.55 -7.33
CA GLU A 300 25.48 11.50 -7.59
C GLU A 300 25.00 10.46 -8.62
N LEU A 301 23.70 10.32 -8.81
CA LEU A 301 23.10 9.48 -9.86
C LEU A 301 23.11 10.13 -11.24
N ALA A 302 23.20 11.47 -11.31
CA ALA A 302 23.16 12.24 -12.54
C ALA A 302 24.52 12.28 -13.23
#